data_9ddd6dd4b4b4e5a8e084f329c3fb975e
#
_entry.id   9ddd6dd4b4b4e5a8e084f329c3fb975e
#
_cell.length_a   1.000
_cell.length_b   1.000
_cell.length_c   1.000
_cell.angle_alpha   90.00
_cell.angle_beta   90.00
_cell.angle_gamma   90.00
#
_symmetry.space_group_name_H-M   'P 1'
#
loop_
_entity.id
_entity.type
_entity.pdbx_description
1 polymer ?
#
loop_
_entity_poly.entity_id
_entity_poly.type
_entity_poly.pdbx_seq_one_letter_code
_entity_poly.pdbx_strand_id
1 'polypeptide(L)'
;MAEPWAHSGGHLLEDHLQAVAGAAAELAETLDGDGRSARWAAIAGQWHDLGKYRPGFQRYVRQAGEGENAHIEHRVAGREKTHSAAGALWAMQHLEQKHGAPGKLAARVLAYLIAGHHAGLADWAPDLAERLGNADSAQELKEALDAQPSQAILDAGDFVPDLKAIPGGKE
;
A
#
# COMPACT_ATOMS: atom_id res chain seq x y z
N MET A 1 17.65 5.69 13.45
CA MET A 1 17.23 4.30 13.17
C MET A 1 17.82 3.89 11.81
N ALA A 2 18.03 2.59 11.55
CA ALA A 2 18.50 2.16 10.23
C ALA A 2 17.37 2.34 9.20
N GLU A 3 17.72 2.73 7.96
CA GLU A 3 16.74 2.94 6.89
C GLU A 3 15.99 1.66 6.57
N PRO A 4 14.66 1.72 6.32
CA PRO A 4 13.85 0.54 6.02
C PRO A 4 14.19 -0.05 4.65
N TRP A 5 14.15 -1.40 4.55
CA TRP A 5 14.36 -2.14 3.31
C TRP A 5 13.06 -2.65 2.70
N ALA A 6 12.95 -2.58 1.38
CA ALA A 6 11.85 -3.18 0.62
C ALA A 6 12.05 -4.69 0.44
N HIS A 7 13.30 -5.12 0.22
CA HIS A 7 13.68 -6.50 -0.06
C HIS A 7 15.00 -6.86 0.63
N SER A 8 15.27 -8.17 0.75
CA SER A 8 16.59 -8.67 1.13
C SER A 8 17.63 -8.19 0.11
N GLY A 9 18.75 -7.64 0.58
CA GLY A 9 19.77 -7.06 -0.30
C GLY A 9 19.90 -5.53 -0.21
N GLY A 10 19.15 -4.88 0.69
CA GLY A 10 19.39 -3.49 1.07
C GLY A 10 18.74 -2.44 0.18
N HIS A 11 17.78 -2.81 -0.69
CA HIS A 11 17.03 -1.84 -1.45
C HIS A 11 16.14 -1.02 -0.51
N LEU A 12 16.28 0.30 -0.51
CA LEU A 12 15.55 1.19 0.39
C LEU A 12 14.06 1.16 0.08
N LEU A 13 13.25 1.12 1.14
CA LEU A 13 11.80 1.03 1.00
C LEU A 13 11.22 2.29 0.36
N GLU A 14 11.71 3.47 0.71
CA GLU A 14 11.21 4.73 0.16
C GLU A 14 11.50 4.84 -1.35
N ASP A 15 12.71 4.48 -1.78
CA ASP A 15 13.07 4.45 -3.21
C ASP A 15 12.19 3.46 -3.98
N HIS A 16 11.92 2.28 -3.38
CA HIS A 16 11.02 1.28 -3.95
C HIS A 16 9.60 1.83 -4.14
N LEU A 17 9.03 2.44 -3.11
CA LEU A 17 7.67 2.99 -3.17
C LEU A 17 7.54 4.09 -4.23
N GLN A 18 8.52 4.98 -4.31
CA GLN A 18 8.56 6.04 -5.32
C GLN A 18 8.72 5.47 -6.74
N ALA A 19 9.60 4.49 -6.93
CA ALA A 19 9.81 3.84 -8.22
C ALA A 19 8.54 3.10 -8.70
N VAL A 20 7.86 2.37 -7.79
CA VAL A 20 6.60 1.69 -8.11
C VAL A 20 5.49 2.68 -8.41
N ALA A 21 5.39 3.78 -7.67
CA ALA A 21 4.42 4.85 -7.94
C ALA A 21 4.63 5.45 -9.33
N GLY A 22 5.86 5.76 -9.72
CA GLY A 22 6.19 6.28 -11.04
C GLY A 22 5.87 5.30 -12.16
N ALA A 23 6.33 4.06 -12.05
CA ALA A 23 6.06 3.03 -13.05
C ALA A 23 4.56 2.72 -13.21
N ALA A 24 3.82 2.69 -12.10
CA ALA A 24 2.37 2.49 -12.14
C ALA A 24 1.65 3.66 -12.83
N ALA A 25 2.10 4.90 -12.58
CA ALA A 25 1.56 6.07 -13.24
C ALA A 25 1.79 6.03 -14.76
N GLU A 26 3.03 5.75 -15.20
CA GLU A 26 3.36 5.64 -16.64
C GLU A 26 2.50 4.59 -17.35
N LEU A 27 2.34 3.41 -16.74
CA LEU A 27 1.49 2.37 -17.32
C LEU A 27 0.02 2.81 -17.40
N ALA A 28 -0.48 3.51 -16.38
CA ALA A 28 -1.87 3.93 -16.33
C ALA A 28 -2.16 5.12 -17.25
N GLU A 29 -1.20 5.94 -17.64
CA GLU A 29 -1.37 7.01 -18.64
C GLU A 29 -1.88 6.48 -19.99
N THR A 30 -1.56 5.23 -20.31
CA THR A 30 -2.03 4.59 -21.55
C THR A 30 -3.54 4.27 -21.53
N LEU A 31 -4.20 4.31 -20.37
CA LEU A 31 -5.59 3.89 -20.22
C LEU A 31 -6.61 4.98 -20.56
N ASP A 32 -6.32 6.24 -20.25
CA ASP A 32 -7.30 7.33 -20.38
C ASP A 32 -6.77 8.58 -21.13
N GLY A 33 -5.47 8.72 -21.33
CA GLY A 33 -4.84 9.81 -22.08
C GLY A 33 -4.94 11.20 -21.45
N ASP A 34 -5.63 11.36 -20.31
CA ASP A 34 -5.75 12.64 -19.57
C ASP A 34 -5.07 12.60 -18.18
N GLY A 35 -4.38 11.49 -17.88
CA GLY A 35 -3.57 11.31 -16.67
C GLY A 35 -4.36 11.12 -15.37
N ARG A 36 -5.68 10.92 -15.44
CA ARG A 36 -6.49 10.64 -14.24
C ARG A 36 -6.16 9.29 -13.64
N SER A 37 -6.12 8.24 -14.47
CA SER A 37 -5.74 6.90 -14.05
C SER A 37 -4.31 6.86 -13.51
N ALA A 38 -3.39 7.65 -14.07
CA ALA A 38 -2.02 7.75 -13.61
C ALA A 38 -1.93 8.19 -12.14
N ARG A 39 -2.74 9.15 -11.72
CA ARG A 39 -2.77 9.62 -10.31
C ARG A 39 -3.24 8.53 -9.35
N TRP A 40 -4.27 7.77 -9.73
CA TRP A 40 -4.75 6.64 -8.92
C TRP A 40 -3.71 5.56 -8.79
N ALA A 41 -3.05 5.21 -9.90
CA ALA A 41 -2.00 4.21 -9.92
C ALA A 41 -0.77 4.64 -9.11
N ALA A 42 -0.37 5.92 -9.21
CA ALA A 42 0.71 6.47 -8.40
C ALA A 42 0.45 6.31 -6.90
N ILE A 43 -0.74 6.69 -6.43
CA ILE A 43 -1.10 6.56 -5.00
C ILE A 43 -1.16 5.10 -4.56
N ALA A 44 -1.72 4.21 -5.40
CA ALA A 44 -1.71 2.79 -5.09
C ALA A 44 -0.29 2.25 -4.96
N GLY A 45 0.61 2.62 -5.89
CA GLY A 45 2.02 2.25 -5.85
C GLY A 45 2.77 2.84 -4.66
N GLN A 46 2.48 4.09 -4.28
CA GLN A 46 3.12 4.74 -3.14
C GLN A 46 2.77 4.08 -1.80
N TRP A 47 1.56 3.53 -1.65
CA TRP A 47 1.09 2.99 -0.38
C TRP A 47 1.03 1.47 -0.31
N HIS A 48 1.26 0.72 -1.43
CA HIS A 48 1.04 -0.72 -1.47
C HIS A 48 1.83 -1.49 -0.39
N ASP A 49 3.04 -1.06 -0.12
CA ASP A 49 4.00 -1.69 0.79
C ASP A 49 4.22 -0.91 2.10
N LEU A 50 3.30 -0.01 2.48
CA LEU A 50 3.43 0.80 3.71
C LEU A 50 3.65 -0.08 4.95
N GLY A 51 3.06 -1.27 5.00
CA GLY A 51 3.26 -2.23 6.08
C GLY A 51 4.71 -2.72 6.24
N LYS A 52 5.55 -2.56 5.24
CA LYS A 52 6.97 -2.92 5.32
C LYS A 52 7.79 -2.01 6.24
N TYR A 53 7.29 -0.83 6.62
CA TYR A 53 7.93 0.01 7.66
C TYR A 53 7.94 -0.66 9.04
N ARG A 54 7.08 -1.63 9.29
CA ARG A 54 6.95 -2.29 10.59
C ARG A 54 8.27 -2.90 11.07
N PRO A 55 8.63 -2.75 12.34
CA PRO A 55 9.86 -3.34 12.89
C PRO A 55 9.94 -4.87 12.70
N GLY A 56 8.79 -5.58 12.80
CA GLY A 56 8.72 -7.02 12.55
C GLY A 56 9.13 -7.37 11.12
N PHE A 57 8.56 -6.68 10.12
CA PHE A 57 8.93 -6.88 8.71
C PHE A 57 10.41 -6.54 8.46
N GLN A 58 10.91 -5.46 9.06
CA GLN A 58 12.31 -5.06 8.90
C GLN A 58 13.30 -6.08 9.50
N ARG A 59 12.96 -6.71 10.61
CA ARG A 59 13.76 -7.85 11.14
C ARG A 59 13.75 -9.02 10.16
N TYR A 60 12.56 -9.38 9.68
CA TYR A 60 12.40 -10.48 8.72
C TYR A 60 13.24 -10.28 7.45
N VAL A 61 13.14 -9.12 6.79
CA VAL A 61 13.82 -8.87 5.51
C VAL A 61 15.34 -8.83 5.66
N ARG A 62 15.87 -8.36 6.80
CA ARG A 62 17.29 -8.34 7.10
C ARG A 62 17.84 -9.74 7.34
N GLN A 63 17.14 -10.55 8.13
CA GLN A 63 17.51 -11.94 8.38
C GLN A 63 17.47 -12.79 7.09
N ALA A 64 16.51 -12.54 6.21
CA ALA A 64 16.44 -13.23 4.91
C ALA A 64 17.61 -12.88 3.98
N GLY A 65 18.24 -11.71 4.15
CA GLY A 65 19.42 -11.27 3.37
C GLY A 65 20.76 -11.83 3.87
N GLU A 66 20.80 -12.35 5.09
CA GLU A 66 22.05 -12.86 5.71
C GLU A 66 22.32 -14.35 5.43
N GLY A 67 21.43 -15.07 4.76
CA GLY A 67 21.56 -16.50 4.48
C GLY A 67 21.48 -16.84 3.00
N GLU A 68 22.25 -17.87 2.57
CA GLU A 68 22.26 -18.40 1.19
C GLU A 68 20.91 -18.96 0.68
N ASN A 69 19.84 -18.81 1.45
CA ASN A 69 18.54 -19.40 1.16
C ASN A 69 17.44 -18.34 1.01
N ALA A 70 17.24 -17.87 -0.22
CA ALA A 70 16.04 -17.14 -0.63
C ALA A 70 14.70 -17.89 -0.34
N HIS A 71 14.77 -19.13 0.15
CA HIS A 71 13.61 -19.96 0.53
C HIS A 71 13.13 -19.74 1.98
N ILE A 72 13.70 -18.78 2.72
CA ILE A 72 13.27 -18.45 4.09
C ILE A 72 11.88 -17.79 4.10
N GLU A 73 11.41 -17.29 2.97
CA GLU A 73 10.03 -16.75 2.84
C GLU A 73 8.95 -17.71 3.37
N HIS A 74 9.19 -19.00 3.38
CA HIS A 74 8.26 -19.99 3.91
C HIS A 74 8.43 -20.34 5.40
N ARG A 75 9.49 -19.89 6.08
CA ARG A 75 9.84 -20.32 7.44
C ARG A 75 9.48 -19.33 8.56
N VAL A 76 9.23 -18.06 8.24
CA VAL A 76 8.81 -17.07 9.25
C VAL A 76 7.30 -17.04 9.33
N ALA A 77 6.75 -17.24 10.53
CA ALA A 77 5.33 -17.37 10.76
C ALA A 77 4.54 -16.09 10.41
N GLY A 78 3.56 -16.25 9.57
CA GLY A 78 2.36 -15.45 9.29
C GLY A 78 2.45 -13.92 9.46
N ARG A 79 2.41 -13.44 10.69
CA ARG A 79 2.15 -12.03 11.00
C ARG A 79 3.29 -11.07 10.67
N GLU A 80 4.55 -11.48 10.72
CA GLU A 80 5.68 -10.60 10.39
C GLU A 80 5.80 -10.32 8.89
N LYS A 81 5.27 -11.20 8.04
CA LYS A 81 5.28 -11.06 6.58
C LYS A 81 4.14 -10.22 6.03
N THR A 82 3.03 -10.09 6.76
CA THR A 82 1.89 -9.31 6.27
C THR A 82 2.26 -7.84 6.17
N HIS A 83 1.89 -7.18 5.11
CA HIS A 83 2.22 -5.77 4.88
C HIS A 83 1.24 -5.02 3.97
N SER A 84 0.23 -5.72 3.44
CA SER A 84 -0.70 -5.13 2.47
C SER A 84 -1.93 -4.47 3.10
N ALA A 85 -2.19 -4.70 4.40
CA ALA A 85 -3.31 -4.07 5.09
C ALA A 85 -3.02 -2.61 5.49
N ALA A 86 -1.79 -2.31 5.89
CA ALA A 86 -1.43 -0.97 6.36
C ALA A 86 -1.70 0.12 5.32
N GLY A 87 -1.24 -0.07 4.08
CA GLY A 87 -1.48 0.91 3.01
C GLY A 87 -2.96 1.06 2.64
N ALA A 88 -3.72 -0.05 2.64
CA ALA A 88 -5.15 -0.03 2.39
C ALA A 88 -5.91 0.75 3.48
N LEU A 89 -5.59 0.50 4.75
CA LEU A 89 -6.18 1.21 5.88
C LEU A 89 -5.76 2.68 5.93
N TRP A 90 -4.51 2.98 5.58
CA TRP A 90 -4.04 4.36 5.46
C TRP A 90 -4.83 5.12 4.40
N ALA A 91 -5.03 4.54 3.20
CA ALA A 91 -5.86 5.13 2.17
C ALA A 91 -7.28 5.43 2.68
N MET A 92 -7.89 4.47 3.41
CA MET A 92 -9.24 4.64 3.96
C MET A 92 -9.31 5.80 4.96
N GLN A 93 -8.36 5.89 5.89
CA GLN A 93 -8.35 6.95 6.90
C GLN A 93 -7.97 8.32 6.33
N HIS A 94 -6.89 8.38 5.55
CA HIS A 94 -6.35 9.63 5.04
C HIS A 94 -7.28 10.31 4.04
N LEU A 95 -7.81 9.56 3.07
CA LEU A 95 -8.66 10.14 2.04
C LEU A 95 -10.06 10.48 2.55
N GLU A 96 -10.64 9.68 3.46
CA GLU A 96 -11.91 10.04 4.08
C GLU A 96 -11.77 11.30 4.92
N GLN A 97 -10.69 11.44 5.68
CA GLN A 97 -10.41 12.63 6.47
C GLN A 97 -10.22 13.87 5.58
N LYS A 98 -9.49 13.73 4.47
CA LYS A 98 -9.13 14.87 3.59
C LYS A 98 -10.28 15.31 2.68
N HIS A 99 -11.11 14.38 2.19
CA HIS A 99 -12.08 14.62 1.12
C HIS A 99 -13.51 14.20 1.47
N GLY A 100 -13.79 13.70 2.67
CA GLY A 100 -15.13 13.27 3.08
C GLY A 100 -15.67 12.10 2.24
N ALA A 101 -16.94 12.17 1.85
CA ALA A 101 -17.61 11.09 1.12
C ALA A 101 -16.95 10.70 -0.22
N PRO A 102 -16.53 11.64 -1.10
CA PRO A 102 -15.72 11.29 -2.28
C PRO A 102 -14.43 10.57 -1.93
N GLY A 103 -13.74 10.98 -0.88
CA GLY A 103 -12.54 10.33 -0.37
C GLY A 103 -12.78 8.91 0.10
N LYS A 104 -13.90 8.66 0.78
CA LYS A 104 -14.30 7.33 1.21
C LYS A 104 -14.48 6.35 0.05
N LEU A 105 -15.08 6.78 -1.05
CA LEU A 105 -15.27 5.95 -2.23
C LEU A 105 -13.94 5.69 -2.94
N ALA A 106 -13.12 6.72 -3.11
CA ALA A 106 -11.78 6.60 -3.67
C ALA A 106 -10.90 5.65 -2.83
N ALA A 107 -10.92 5.81 -1.52
CA ALA A 107 -10.20 4.96 -0.60
C ALA A 107 -10.58 3.49 -0.73
N ARG A 108 -11.86 3.19 -1.00
CA ARG A 108 -12.31 1.83 -1.22
C ARG A 108 -11.70 1.20 -2.48
N VAL A 109 -11.59 1.95 -3.57
CA VAL A 109 -10.93 1.49 -4.80
C VAL A 109 -9.45 1.24 -4.53
N LEU A 110 -8.76 2.18 -3.89
CA LEU A 110 -7.35 2.02 -3.54
C LEU A 110 -7.13 0.85 -2.57
N ALA A 111 -8.03 0.63 -1.62
CA ALA A 111 -7.94 -0.50 -0.70
C ALA A 111 -8.00 -1.84 -1.44
N TYR A 112 -8.82 -1.98 -2.48
CA TYR A 112 -8.81 -3.16 -3.34
C TYR A 112 -7.47 -3.38 -4.01
N LEU A 113 -6.91 -2.34 -4.64
CA LEU A 113 -5.65 -2.43 -5.37
C LEU A 113 -4.50 -2.76 -4.41
N ILE A 114 -4.42 -2.04 -3.30
CA ILE A 114 -3.35 -2.18 -2.33
C ILE A 114 -3.44 -3.52 -1.59
N ALA A 115 -4.60 -3.87 -1.07
CA ALA A 115 -4.76 -5.11 -0.31
C ALA A 115 -4.67 -6.36 -1.21
N GLY A 116 -4.94 -6.21 -2.51
CA GLY A 116 -4.96 -7.30 -3.49
C GLY A 116 -3.63 -7.56 -4.18
N HIS A 117 -2.60 -6.72 -4.02
CA HIS A 117 -1.38 -6.77 -4.85
C HIS A 117 -0.60 -8.10 -4.77
N HIS A 118 -0.78 -8.90 -3.70
CA HIS A 118 -0.21 -10.25 -3.58
C HIS A 118 -1.22 -11.39 -3.78
N ALA A 119 -2.50 -11.14 -3.49
CA ALA A 119 -3.51 -12.20 -3.39
C ALA A 119 -4.59 -12.13 -4.48
N GLY A 120 -4.56 -11.09 -5.31
CA GLY A 120 -5.63 -10.79 -6.25
C GLY A 120 -6.80 -10.06 -5.58
N LEU A 121 -7.83 -9.76 -6.37
CA LEU A 121 -8.99 -9.01 -5.91
C LEU A 121 -9.98 -9.98 -5.22
N ALA A 122 -10.10 -9.85 -3.91
CA ALA A 122 -11.11 -10.56 -3.12
C ALA A 122 -12.47 -9.84 -3.20
N ASP A 123 -13.55 -10.52 -2.85
CA ASP A 123 -14.83 -9.84 -2.66
C ASP A 123 -14.75 -8.87 -1.48
N TRP A 124 -15.44 -7.72 -1.61
CA TRP A 124 -15.43 -6.74 -0.51
C TRP A 124 -16.07 -7.33 0.74
N ALA A 125 -17.24 -7.88 0.60
CA ALA A 125 -17.94 -8.51 1.69
C ALA A 125 -18.15 -10.01 1.39
N PRO A 126 -17.83 -10.90 2.37
CA PRO A 126 -17.26 -10.54 3.68
C PRO A 126 -15.73 -10.31 3.66
N ASP A 127 -15.01 -10.86 2.70
CA ASP A 127 -13.59 -11.18 2.77
C ASP A 127 -12.67 -10.00 3.07
N LEU A 128 -12.66 -8.99 2.20
CA LEU A 128 -11.74 -7.85 2.35
C LEU A 128 -12.16 -6.94 3.51
N ALA A 129 -13.47 -6.75 3.70
CA ALA A 129 -13.98 -5.91 4.79
C ALA A 129 -13.65 -6.53 6.16
N GLU A 130 -13.82 -7.86 6.33
CA GLU A 130 -13.46 -8.55 7.57
C GLU A 130 -11.94 -8.53 7.80
N ARG A 131 -11.15 -8.76 6.74
CA ARG A 131 -9.69 -8.71 6.81
C ARG A 131 -9.19 -7.33 7.24
N LEU A 132 -9.67 -6.26 6.61
CA LEU A 132 -9.26 -4.90 6.95
C LEU A 132 -9.84 -4.42 8.28
N GLY A 133 -11.00 -4.92 8.69
CA GLY A 133 -11.66 -4.58 9.95
C GLY A 133 -11.11 -5.28 11.18
N ASN A 134 -10.20 -6.25 11.05
CA ASN A 134 -9.70 -7.00 12.18
C ASN A 134 -8.59 -6.27 12.96
N ALA A 135 -8.34 -6.73 14.18
CA ALA A 135 -7.35 -6.12 15.09
C ALA A 135 -5.90 -6.24 14.56
N ASP A 136 -5.58 -7.31 13.83
CA ASP A 136 -4.25 -7.52 13.29
C ASP A 136 -3.92 -6.52 12.18
N SER A 137 -4.87 -6.21 11.30
CA SER A 137 -4.73 -5.18 10.27
C SER A 137 -4.61 -3.78 10.86
N ALA A 138 -5.40 -3.47 11.88
CA ALA A 138 -5.29 -2.20 12.61
C ALA A 138 -3.92 -2.05 13.30
N GLN A 139 -3.42 -3.12 13.90
CA GLN A 139 -2.09 -3.14 14.51
C GLN A 139 -0.98 -3.01 13.45
N GLU A 140 -1.15 -3.61 12.26
CA GLU A 140 -0.23 -3.47 11.14
C GLU A 140 -0.07 -2.00 10.74
N LEU A 141 -1.17 -1.26 10.56
CA LEU A 141 -1.12 0.16 10.26
C LEU A 141 -0.46 0.95 11.39
N LYS A 142 -0.86 0.69 12.65
CA LYS A 142 -0.29 1.39 13.79
C LYS A 142 1.23 1.23 13.86
N GLU A 143 1.74 0.01 13.76
CA GLU A 143 3.19 -0.27 13.79
C GLU A 143 3.94 0.37 12.61
N ALA A 144 3.31 0.43 11.42
CA ALA A 144 3.89 1.09 10.26
C ALA A 144 4.02 2.61 10.46
N LEU A 145 3.00 3.25 11.04
CA LEU A 145 3.02 4.69 11.33
C LEU A 145 3.95 5.05 12.50
N ASP A 146 4.01 4.21 13.54
CA ASP A 146 4.94 4.37 14.67
C ASP A 146 6.42 4.34 14.21
N ALA A 147 6.72 3.68 13.09
CA ALA A 147 8.04 3.68 12.47
C ALA A 147 8.38 5.00 11.73
N GLN A 148 7.44 5.94 11.70
CA GLN A 148 7.61 7.29 11.16
C GLN A 148 8.04 7.32 9.68
N PRO A 149 7.26 6.75 8.74
CA PRO A 149 7.47 6.97 7.31
C PRO A 149 7.56 8.46 7.00
N SER A 150 8.31 8.82 5.94
CA SER A 150 8.41 10.22 5.56
C SER A 150 7.05 10.81 5.17
N GLN A 151 6.91 12.13 5.37
CA GLN A 151 5.68 12.82 4.94
C GLN A 151 5.49 12.72 3.43
N ALA A 152 6.57 12.62 2.65
CA ALA A 152 6.50 12.42 1.22
C ALA A 152 5.82 11.10 0.82
N ILE A 153 5.95 10.06 1.65
CA ILE A 153 5.25 8.79 1.46
C ILE A 153 3.81 8.84 1.98
N LEU A 154 3.57 9.49 3.11
CA LEU A 154 2.25 9.51 3.73
C LEU A 154 1.26 10.46 3.05
N ASP A 155 1.73 11.50 2.39
CA ASP A 155 0.85 12.47 1.72
C ASP A 155 0.41 11.97 0.34
N ALA A 156 -0.86 12.17 0.01
CA ALA A 156 -1.42 11.97 -1.32
C ALA A 156 -1.12 13.15 -2.28
N GLY A 157 -0.36 14.15 -1.82
CA GLY A 157 -0.07 15.35 -2.59
C GLY A 157 -1.35 16.08 -3.02
N ASP A 158 -1.44 16.42 -4.31
CA ASP A 158 -2.58 17.07 -4.93
C ASP A 158 -3.66 16.09 -5.43
N PHE A 159 -3.59 14.81 -5.01
CA PHE A 159 -4.62 13.83 -5.41
C PHE A 159 -6.01 14.30 -4.96
N VAL A 160 -6.89 14.47 -5.93
CA VAL A 160 -8.31 14.71 -5.73
C VAL A 160 -9.08 13.51 -6.26
N PRO A 161 -9.99 12.92 -5.44
CA PRO A 161 -10.81 11.81 -5.90
C PRO A 161 -11.68 12.21 -7.11
N ASP A 162 -11.28 11.85 -8.30
CA ASP A 162 -12.08 11.97 -9.50
C ASP A 162 -12.75 10.64 -9.82
N LEU A 163 -14.02 10.53 -9.43
CA LEU A 163 -14.80 9.31 -9.62
C LEU A 163 -15.12 9.03 -11.09
N LYS A 164 -14.98 10.02 -11.98
CA LYS A 164 -15.13 9.85 -13.42
C LYS A 164 -13.98 9.05 -14.03
N ALA A 165 -12.82 9.01 -13.37
CA ALA A 165 -11.70 8.16 -13.76
C ALA A 165 -11.97 6.66 -13.50
N ILE A 166 -13.00 6.32 -12.75
CA ILE A 166 -13.37 4.92 -12.47
C ILE A 166 -14.28 4.42 -13.58
N PRO A 167 -13.92 3.34 -14.31
CA PRO A 167 -14.79 2.77 -15.33
C PRO A 167 -16.17 2.44 -14.76
N GLY A 168 -17.24 3.00 -15.37
CA GLY A 168 -18.62 2.84 -14.90
C GLY A 168 -19.04 3.86 -13.83
N GLY A 169 -18.21 4.81 -13.45
CA GLY A 169 -18.58 5.97 -12.65
C GLY A 169 -19.66 6.80 -13.39
N LYS A 170 -20.79 7.06 -12.74
CA LYS A 170 -21.84 7.94 -13.30
C LYS A 170 -21.47 9.39 -13.03
N GLU A 171 -21.79 10.25 -13.99
CA GLU A 171 -21.73 11.71 -13.85
C GLU A 171 -22.59 12.22 -12.70
#